data_8d924974e96e5bfc85a1d28867f8e48e
#
_entry.id   8d924974e96e5bfc85a1d28867f8e48e
#
_cell.length_a   1.000
_cell.length_b   1.000
_cell.length_c   1.000
_cell.angle_alpha   90.00
_cell.angle_beta   90.00
_cell.angle_gamma   90.00
#
_symmetry.space_group_name_H-M   'P 1'
#
loop_
_entity.id
_entity.type
_entity.pdbx_description
1 polymer ?
#
loop_
_entity_poly.entity_id
_entity_poly.type
_entity_poly.pdbx_seq_one_letter_code
_entity_poly.pdbx_strand_id
1 'polypeptide(L)'
;MKYALVTGGSRGIGRAICQRMAQEGYQVIINYTSNDAEAQKTLELIGGKGELMRCDVSNSDQTRKALEQWQQLHDGEYIEVVVNNAGIRRDNVMALMPEEDWHRVLDITLAGFFNVTQPLLPAMQLHKFGRIINMASVSGLKGLPGQTNYSAAKGGIIAATKALAQEVARRGITVNAIAPGFIKTDMTEGLDEATLKKTIPANRFGTPEEVAHAVAFLASADAGYITGNVISINGGLYT
;
A
#
# COMPACT_ATOMS: atom_id res chain seq x y z
N MET A 1 18.59 12.89 -1.24
CA MET A 1 18.44 11.40 -1.11
C MET A 1 17.14 10.95 -1.77
N LYS A 2 16.90 9.63 -1.96
CA LYS A 2 15.63 9.12 -2.48
C LYS A 2 14.80 8.55 -1.34
N TYR A 3 13.59 9.06 -1.16
CA TYR A 3 12.72 8.63 -0.06
C TYR A 3 11.49 7.87 -0.54
N ALA A 4 11.15 6.77 0.15
CA ALA A 4 9.95 5.99 -0.10
C ALA A 4 9.14 5.83 1.19
N LEU A 5 7.90 6.29 1.19
CA LEU A 5 6.96 6.10 2.30
C LEU A 5 6.13 4.84 2.07
N VAL A 6 6.15 3.92 3.03
CA VAL A 6 5.33 2.70 3.01
C VAL A 6 4.37 2.71 4.18
N THR A 7 3.07 2.85 3.92
CA THR A 7 2.07 2.79 4.98
C THR A 7 1.81 1.34 5.40
N GLY A 8 1.66 1.11 6.71
CA GLY A 8 1.55 -0.24 7.25
C GLY A 8 2.82 -1.08 7.01
N GLY A 9 4.01 -0.45 7.08
CA GLY A 9 5.31 -1.07 6.77
C GLY A 9 5.86 -2.02 7.84
N SER A 10 5.20 -2.18 8.98
CA SER A 10 5.76 -2.92 10.13
C SER A 10 5.70 -4.45 9.99
N ARG A 11 4.89 -5.03 9.10
CA ARG A 11 4.74 -6.48 8.93
C ARG A 11 4.21 -6.87 7.54
N GLY A 12 4.17 -8.18 7.28
CA GLY A 12 3.55 -8.76 6.08
C GLY A 12 4.09 -8.17 4.78
N ILE A 13 3.18 -7.86 3.86
CA ILE A 13 3.52 -7.26 2.55
C ILE A 13 4.26 -5.92 2.73
N GLY A 14 3.82 -5.07 3.67
CA GLY A 14 4.44 -3.77 3.92
C GLY A 14 5.91 -3.89 4.32
N ARG A 15 6.25 -4.86 5.19
CA ARG A 15 7.65 -5.15 5.57
C ARG A 15 8.49 -5.60 4.37
N ALA A 16 7.98 -6.52 3.56
CA ALA A 16 8.68 -7.00 2.37
C ALA A 16 8.91 -5.85 1.36
N ILE A 17 7.93 -4.93 1.23
CA ILE A 17 8.09 -3.73 0.42
C ILE A 17 9.20 -2.84 1.00
N CYS A 18 9.23 -2.58 2.32
CA CYS A 18 10.28 -1.80 2.95
C CYS A 18 11.67 -2.40 2.68
N GLN A 19 11.82 -3.72 2.85
CA GLN A 19 13.08 -4.42 2.57
C GLN A 19 13.49 -4.27 1.10
N ARG A 20 12.58 -4.45 0.18
CA ARG A 20 12.87 -4.33 -1.24
C ARG A 20 13.22 -2.89 -1.63
N MET A 21 12.49 -1.89 -1.15
CA MET A 21 12.78 -0.48 -1.44
C MET A 21 14.16 -0.05 -0.89
N ALA A 22 14.54 -0.53 0.28
CA ALA A 22 15.89 -0.30 0.84
C ALA A 22 17.01 -0.93 -0.02
N GLN A 23 16.75 -2.09 -0.64
CA GLN A 23 17.67 -2.73 -1.60
C GLN A 23 17.80 -1.92 -2.90
N GLU A 24 16.73 -1.25 -3.33
CA GLU A 24 16.73 -0.32 -4.48
C GLU A 24 17.37 1.05 -4.16
N GLY A 25 17.90 1.22 -2.94
CA GLY A 25 18.65 2.41 -2.53
C GLY A 25 17.80 3.56 -1.96
N TYR A 26 16.55 3.30 -1.62
CA TYR A 26 15.69 4.28 -0.94
C TYR A 26 15.98 4.34 0.56
N GLN A 27 15.88 5.54 1.13
CA GLN A 27 15.62 5.74 2.55
C GLN A 27 14.12 5.50 2.78
N VAL A 28 13.78 4.50 3.59
CA VAL A 28 12.40 4.03 3.73
C VAL A 28 11.74 4.62 4.96
N ILE A 29 10.67 5.36 4.78
CA ILE A 29 9.82 5.84 5.85
C ILE A 29 8.79 4.76 6.15
N ILE A 30 8.97 4.07 7.28
CA ILE A 30 8.13 2.95 7.72
C ILE A 30 6.98 3.53 8.54
N ASN A 31 5.81 3.71 7.91
CA ASN A 31 4.63 4.11 8.68
C ASN A 31 3.98 2.91 9.37
N TYR A 32 3.55 3.13 10.61
CA TYR A 32 2.83 2.16 11.44
C TYR A 32 1.94 2.88 12.48
N THR A 33 1.00 2.15 13.09
CA THR A 33 0.03 2.76 14.01
C THR A 33 0.41 2.55 15.49
N SER A 34 0.73 1.31 15.91
CA SER A 34 0.79 0.98 17.34
C SER A 34 1.88 -0.01 17.75
N ASN A 35 2.35 -0.88 16.86
CA ASN A 35 3.33 -1.91 17.25
C ASN A 35 4.76 -1.44 16.97
N ASP A 36 5.36 -0.77 17.97
CA ASP A 36 6.71 -0.23 17.90
C ASP A 36 7.76 -1.34 17.69
N ALA A 37 7.59 -2.50 18.33
CA ALA A 37 8.54 -3.61 18.23
C ALA A 37 8.60 -4.17 16.79
N GLU A 38 7.44 -4.37 16.15
CA GLU A 38 7.40 -4.86 14.77
C GLU A 38 7.90 -3.81 13.76
N ALA A 39 7.67 -2.52 14.02
CA ALA A 39 8.22 -1.44 13.20
C ALA A 39 9.75 -1.35 13.35
N GLN A 40 10.25 -1.43 14.57
CA GLN A 40 11.69 -1.45 14.86
C GLN A 40 12.38 -2.66 14.19
N LYS A 41 11.77 -3.84 14.28
CA LYS A 41 12.26 -5.03 13.57
C LYS A 41 12.35 -4.82 12.06
N THR A 42 11.39 -4.13 11.45
CA THR A 42 11.47 -3.79 10.02
C THR A 42 12.64 -2.86 9.73
N LEU A 43 12.87 -1.84 10.58
CA LEU A 43 13.99 -0.92 10.45
C LEU A 43 15.34 -1.64 10.55
N GLU A 44 15.47 -2.59 11.47
CA GLU A 44 16.66 -3.43 11.61
C GLU A 44 16.91 -4.29 10.37
N LEU A 45 15.85 -4.92 9.83
CA LEU A 45 15.93 -5.77 8.65
C LEU A 45 16.34 -5.01 7.37
N ILE A 46 16.13 -3.71 7.32
CA ILE A 46 16.62 -2.85 6.22
C ILE A 46 17.99 -2.24 6.51
N GLY A 47 18.66 -2.70 7.56
CA GLY A 47 19.99 -2.21 7.94
C GLY A 47 20.02 -0.75 8.39
N GLY A 48 18.92 -0.26 8.97
CA GLY A 48 18.79 1.13 9.41
C GLY A 48 18.65 2.15 8.27
N LYS A 49 18.44 1.70 7.03
CA LYS A 49 18.25 2.58 5.86
C LYS A 49 16.83 3.17 5.81
N GLY A 50 16.48 3.94 6.81
CA GLY A 50 15.17 4.54 6.92
C GLY A 50 14.83 5.04 8.31
N GLU A 51 13.56 5.33 8.52
CA GLU A 51 13.05 5.90 9.77
C GLU A 51 11.61 5.46 10.04
N LEU A 52 11.18 5.60 11.28
CA LEU A 52 9.85 5.23 11.74
C LEU A 52 8.93 6.44 11.75
N MET A 53 7.74 6.31 11.17
CA MET A 53 6.69 7.32 11.19
C MET A 53 5.44 6.75 11.85
N ARG A 54 5.23 7.05 13.13
CA ARG A 54 4.06 6.58 13.87
C ARG A 54 2.86 7.51 13.68
N CYS A 55 1.87 7.09 12.92
CA CYS A 55 0.55 7.74 12.82
C CYS A 55 -0.51 6.76 12.29
N ASP A 56 -1.77 6.98 12.67
CA ASP A 56 -2.92 6.33 12.05
C ASP A 56 -3.29 7.10 10.77
N VAL A 57 -3.09 6.48 9.61
CA VAL A 57 -3.36 7.10 8.31
C VAL A 57 -4.84 7.47 8.11
N SER A 58 -5.77 6.81 8.81
CA SER A 58 -7.19 7.18 8.81
C SER A 58 -7.47 8.51 9.52
N ASN A 59 -6.54 8.96 10.38
CA ASN A 59 -6.64 10.23 11.10
C ASN A 59 -5.86 11.32 10.34
N SER A 60 -6.61 12.24 9.72
CA SER A 60 -6.07 13.33 8.91
C SER A 60 -5.06 14.21 9.67
N ASP A 61 -5.39 14.57 10.93
CA ASP A 61 -4.53 15.44 11.75
C ASP A 61 -3.22 14.77 12.15
N GLN A 62 -3.26 13.48 12.54
CA GLN A 62 -2.06 12.74 12.85
C GLN A 62 -1.16 12.59 11.62
N THR A 63 -1.75 12.24 10.47
CA THR A 63 -1.01 12.05 9.23
C THR A 63 -0.37 13.36 8.77
N ARG A 64 -1.13 14.46 8.76
CA ARG A 64 -0.61 15.78 8.41
C ARG A 64 0.55 16.18 9.30
N LYS A 65 0.40 16.10 10.63
CA LYS A 65 1.47 16.44 11.59
C LYS A 65 2.72 15.59 11.37
N ALA A 66 2.58 14.29 11.13
CA ALA A 66 3.71 13.40 10.89
C ALA A 66 4.47 13.77 9.60
N LEU A 67 3.75 14.09 8.52
CA LEU A 67 4.36 14.52 7.26
C LEU A 67 5.01 15.91 7.37
N GLU A 68 4.39 16.85 8.07
CA GLU A 68 4.95 18.18 8.33
C GLU A 68 6.24 18.10 9.18
N GLN A 69 6.26 17.27 10.23
CA GLN A 69 7.45 17.01 11.03
C GLN A 69 8.56 16.38 10.19
N TRP A 70 8.23 15.40 9.35
CA TRP A 70 9.20 14.81 8.45
C TRP A 70 9.80 15.87 7.53
N GLN A 71 8.99 16.70 6.90
CA GLN A 71 9.47 17.76 6.00
C GLN A 71 10.37 18.78 6.71
N GLN A 72 10.08 19.13 7.97
CA GLN A 72 10.91 20.04 8.76
C GLN A 72 12.29 19.47 9.08
N LEU A 73 12.39 18.15 9.26
CA LEU A 73 13.65 17.45 9.53
C LEU A 73 14.48 17.19 8.26
N HIS A 74 13.85 17.27 7.08
CA HIS A 74 14.45 16.94 5.79
C HIS A 74 14.30 18.13 4.80
N ASP A 75 14.85 19.28 5.19
CA ASP A 75 14.75 20.48 4.37
C ASP A 75 15.35 20.27 2.98
N GLY A 76 14.62 20.70 1.93
CA GLY A 76 15.00 20.51 0.53
C GLY A 76 14.81 19.11 -0.04
N GLU A 77 14.45 18.11 0.78
CA GLU A 77 14.14 16.74 0.33
C GLU A 77 12.62 16.55 0.13
N TYR A 78 12.22 15.52 -0.60
CA TYR A 78 10.82 15.16 -0.74
C TYR A 78 10.63 13.64 -0.84
N ILE A 79 9.43 13.17 -0.55
CA ILE A 79 9.05 11.76 -0.69
C ILE A 79 8.65 11.52 -2.14
N GLU A 80 9.51 10.81 -2.88
CA GLU A 80 9.28 10.57 -4.32
C GLU A 80 8.46 9.31 -4.60
N VAL A 81 8.43 8.36 -3.65
CA VAL A 81 7.64 7.14 -3.77
C VAL A 81 6.70 7.01 -2.57
N VAL A 82 5.42 6.80 -2.81
CA VAL A 82 4.45 6.43 -1.77
C VAL A 82 3.77 5.11 -2.10
N VAL A 83 3.80 4.19 -1.13
CA VAL A 83 3.08 2.92 -1.20
C VAL A 83 1.95 2.94 -0.17
N ASN A 84 0.73 3.13 -0.64
CA ASN A 84 -0.47 3.08 0.18
C ASN A 84 -0.85 1.61 0.43
N ASN A 85 -0.19 1.00 1.42
CA ASN A 85 -0.36 -0.41 1.76
C ASN A 85 -1.21 -0.62 3.02
N ALA A 86 -1.33 0.35 3.92
CA ALA A 86 -2.15 0.22 5.12
C ALA A 86 -3.57 -0.24 4.81
N GLY A 87 -4.03 -1.24 5.53
CA GLY A 87 -5.37 -1.80 5.35
C GLY A 87 -5.65 -2.90 6.37
N ILE A 88 -6.91 -3.11 6.66
CA ILE A 88 -7.39 -4.17 7.55
C ILE A 88 -8.54 -4.92 6.88
N ARG A 89 -8.81 -6.13 7.37
CA ARG A 89 -10.02 -6.89 7.06
C ARG A 89 -10.92 -6.96 8.28
N ARG A 90 -12.22 -6.81 8.06
CA ARG A 90 -13.29 -7.06 9.02
C ARG A 90 -14.41 -7.74 8.26
N ASP A 91 -14.26 -9.06 8.10
CA ASP A 91 -15.13 -9.86 7.25
C ASP A 91 -16.41 -10.22 8.01
N ASN A 92 -17.56 -9.93 7.42
CA ASN A 92 -18.88 -10.38 7.88
C ASN A 92 -19.87 -10.30 6.73
N VAL A 93 -20.94 -11.10 6.75
CA VAL A 93 -22.05 -10.93 5.81
C VAL A 93 -22.72 -9.58 6.04
N MET A 94 -23.14 -8.91 4.97
CA MET A 94 -23.66 -7.53 5.03
C MET A 94 -24.76 -7.33 6.07
N ALA A 95 -25.67 -8.32 6.20
CA ALA A 95 -26.78 -8.25 7.14
C ALA A 95 -26.35 -8.23 8.62
N LEU A 96 -25.13 -8.70 8.94
CA LEU A 96 -24.59 -8.79 10.30
C LEU A 96 -23.33 -7.92 10.48
N MET A 97 -22.96 -7.14 9.49
CA MET A 97 -21.74 -6.30 9.52
C MET A 97 -21.96 -5.12 10.48
N PRO A 98 -21.16 -4.95 11.53
CA PRO A 98 -21.20 -3.77 12.37
C PRO A 98 -20.83 -2.51 11.56
N GLU A 99 -21.54 -1.41 11.82
CA GLU A 99 -21.26 -0.11 11.18
C GLU A 99 -19.83 0.36 11.42
N GLU A 100 -19.28 0.11 12.60
CA GLU A 100 -17.90 0.41 12.96
C GLU A 100 -16.90 -0.33 12.03
N ASP A 101 -17.14 -1.62 11.75
CA ASP A 101 -16.29 -2.42 10.87
C ASP A 101 -16.35 -1.93 9.41
N TRP A 102 -17.54 -1.48 8.97
CA TRP A 102 -17.70 -0.85 7.67
C TRP A 102 -16.83 0.41 7.58
N HIS A 103 -17.03 1.37 8.46
CA HIS A 103 -16.32 2.64 8.44
C HIS A 103 -14.81 2.43 8.63
N ARG A 104 -14.39 1.61 9.58
CA ARG A 104 -12.97 1.40 9.87
C ARG A 104 -12.18 0.87 8.67
N VAL A 105 -12.76 -0.05 7.89
CA VAL A 105 -12.12 -0.59 6.68
C VAL A 105 -12.02 0.48 5.58
N LEU A 106 -13.07 1.27 5.37
CA LEU A 106 -13.06 2.36 4.39
C LEU A 106 -12.10 3.47 4.79
N ASP A 107 -12.11 3.89 6.04
CA ASP A 107 -11.31 5.01 6.54
C ASP A 107 -9.81 4.71 6.44
N ILE A 108 -9.36 3.52 6.86
CA ILE A 108 -7.95 3.16 6.73
C ILE A 108 -7.54 3.11 5.26
N THR A 109 -8.40 2.60 4.38
CA THR A 109 -8.05 2.39 2.98
C THR A 109 -8.22 3.67 2.15
N LEU A 110 -9.40 4.29 2.16
CA LEU A 110 -9.73 5.42 1.28
C LEU A 110 -9.33 6.77 1.88
N ALA A 111 -9.71 7.03 3.13
CA ALA A 111 -9.26 8.25 3.78
C ALA A 111 -7.74 8.22 4.01
N GLY A 112 -7.16 7.06 4.36
CA GLY A 112 -5.72 6.89 4.47
C GLY A 112 -4.97 7.19 3.18
N PHE A 113 -5.45 6.69 2.04
CA PHE A 113 -4.91 7.06 0.73
C PHE A 113 -4.92 8.57 0.51
N PHE A 114 -6.05 9.23 0.76
CA PHE A 114 -6.18 10.67 0.58
C PHE A 114 -5.25 11.44 1.54
N ASN A 115 -5.29 11.12 2.84
CA ASN A 115 -4.53 11.82 3.87
C ASN A 115 -3.02 11.75 3.66
N VAL A 116 -2.53 10.65 3.09
CA VAL A 116 -1.10 10.46 2.81
C VAL A 116 -0.72 11.04 1.45
N THR A 117 -1.51 10.77 0.42
CA THR A 117 -1.12 11.09 -0.97
C THR A 117 -1.26 12.57 -1.29
N GLN A 118 -2.37 13.19 -0.89
CA GLN A 118 -2.68 14.58 -1.25
C GLN A 118 -1.59 15.58 -0.80
N PRO A 119 -1.05 15.51 0.44
CA PRO A 119 0.01 16.44 0.87
C PRO A 119 1.36 16.26 0.14
N LEU A 120 1.61 15.10 -0.46
CA LEU A 120 2.87 14.81 -1.16
C LEU A 120 2.86 15.28 -2.61
N LEU A 121 1.68 15.46 -3.21
CA LEU A 121 1.54 15.83 -4.63
C LEU A 121 2.25 17.14 -5.01
N PRO A 122 2.18 18.24 -4.22
CA PRO A 122 2.83 19.50 -4.60
C PRO A 122 4.33 19.35 -4.81
N ALA A 123 5.02 18.63 -3.93
CA ALA A 123 6.46 18.39 -4.05
C ALA A 123 6.79 17.49 -5.25
N MET A 124 6.04 16.39 -5.45
CA MET A 124 6.20 15.53 -6.62
C MET A 124 5.98 16.31 -7.94
N GLN A 125 4.99 17.20 -7.99
CA GLN A 125 4.71 18.03 -9.16
C GLN A 125 5.82 19.05 -9.42
N LEU A 126 6.40 19.64 -8.37
CA LEU A 126 7.52 20.59 -8.47
C LEU A 126 8.76 19.89 -9.05
N HIS A 127 9.08 18.71 -8.55
CA HIS A 127 10.24 17.92 -8.99
C HIS A 127 9.98 17.15 -10.29
N LYS A 128 8.75 17.14 -10.81
CA LYS A 128 8.32 16.41 -12.02
C LYS A 128 8.65 14.92 -11.96
N PHE A 129 8.59 14.35 -10.77
CA PHE A 129 8.78 12.92 -10.53
C PHE A 129 8.00 12.49 -9.28
N GLY A 130 7.28 11.40 -9.40
CA GLY A 130 6.57 10.75 -8.30
C GLY A 130 6.09 9.36 -8.70
N ARG A 131 6.01 8.46 -7.74
CA ARG A 131 5.52 7.09 -7.90
C ARG A 131 4.51 6.79 -6.80
N ILE A 132 3.26 6.62 -7.16
CA ILE A 132 2.16 6.30 -6.23
C ILE A 132 1.70 4.90 -6.52
N ILE A 133 1.88 3.99 -5.57
CA ILE A 133 1.51 2.58 -5.70
C ILE A 133 0.47 2.26 -4.62
N ASN A 134 -0.72 1.89 -5.06
CA ASN A 134 -1.85 1.60 -4.18
C ASN A 134 -2.07 0.10 -4.04
N MET A 135 -2.15 -0.41 -2.81
CA MET A 135 -2.44 -1.82 -2.57
C MET A 135 -3.96 -2.06 -2.64
N ALA A 136 -4.40 -2.53 -3.79
CA ALA A 136 -5.75 -3.05 -4.01
C ALA A 136 -5.89 -4.50 -3.50
N SER A 137 -6.73 -5.29 -4.13
CA SER A 137 -6.93 -6.71 -3.87
C SER A 137 -7.74 -7.35 -5.01
N VAL A 138 -7.64 -8.65 -5.18
CA VAL A 138 -8.62 -9.42 -5.98
C VAL A 138 -10.04 -9.17 -5.51
N SER A 139 -10.27 -8.95 -4.20
CA SER A 139 -11.59 -8.60 -3.67
C SER A 139 -12.15 -7.29 -4.22
N GLY A 140 -11.28 -6.33 -4.56
CA GLY A 140 -11.68 -5.07 -5.22
C GLY A 140 -11.98 -5.22 -6.71
N LEU A 141 -11.49 -6.30 -7.34
CA LEU A 141 -11.73 -6.58 -8.77
C LEU A 141 -13.03 -7.34 -8.98
N LYS A 142 -13.27 -8.42 -8.21
CA LYS A 142 -14.40 -9.32 -8.45
C LYS A 142 -15.46 -9.31 -7.35
N GLY A 143 -15.19 -8.70 -6.20
CA GLY A 143 -16.01 -8.86 -5.00
C GLY A 143 -15.87 -10.24 -4.36
N LEU A 144 -16.00 -10.33 -3.04
CA LEU A 144 -16.05 -11.60 -2.32
C LEU A 144 -17.18 -11.59 -1.28
N PRO A 145 -17.96 -12.68 -1.14
CA PRO A 145 -18.95 -12.79 -0.08
C PRO A 145 -18.30 -12.59 1.31
N GLY A 146 -19.00 -11.88 2.20
CA GLY A 146 -18.49 -11.53 3.52
C GLY A 146 -17.49 -10.37 3.55
N GLN A 147 -17.15 -9.78 2.41
CA GLN A 147 -16.17 -8.69 2.30
C GLN A 147 -16.76 -7.44 1.62
N THR A 148 -18.00 -7.12 1.85
CA THR A 148 -18.64 -5.98 1.16
C THR A 148 -17.91 -4.66 1.46
N ASN A 149 -17.52 -4.41 2.71
CA ASN A 149 -16.70 -3.26 3.12
C ASN A 149 -15.30 -3.28 2.46
N TYR A 150 -14.60 -4.40 2.55
CA TYR A 150 -13.25 -4.54 2.01
C TYR A 150 -13.23 -4.46 0.48
N SER A 151 -14.20 -5.11 -0.19
CA SER A 151 -14.35 -5.04 -1.64
C SER A 151 -14.69 -3.62 -2.12
N ALA A 152 -15.56 -2.90 -1.40
CA ALA A 152 -15.88 -1.51 -1.69
C ALA A 152 -14.65 -0.60 -1.54
N ALA A 153 -13.90 -0.74 -0.44
CA ALA A 153 -12.68 0.02 -0.20
C ALA A 153 -11.60 -0.26 -1.26
N LYS A 154 -11.34 -1.52 -1.59
CA LYS A 154 -10.33 -1.90 -2.58
C LYS A 154 -10.77 -1.61 -4.03
N GLY A 155 -12.07 -1.66 -4.33
CA GLY A 155 -12.64 -1.17 -5.59
C GLY A 155 -12.53 0.36 -5.72
N GLY A 156 -12.79 1.08 -4.65
CA GLY A 156 -12.61 2.53 -4.57
C GLY A 156 -11.17 2.97 -4.83
N ILE A 157 -10.19 2.26 -4.28
CA ILE A 157 -8.75 2.51 -4.54
C ILE A 157 -8.41 2.29 -6.02
N ILE A 158 -8.99 1.29 -6.67
CA ILE A 158 -8.79 1.06 -8.11
C ILE A 158 -9.33 2.24 -8.92
N ALA A 159 -10.50 2.74 -8.60
CA ALA A 159 -11.09 3.89 -9.26
C ALA A 159 -10.27 5.16 -9.01
N ALA A 160 -9.87 5.43 -7.76
CA ALA A 160 -9.03 6.56 -7.38
C ALA A 160 -7.66 6.54 -8.08
N THR A 161 -7.05 5.35 -8.22
CA THR A 161 -5.80 5.16 -8.98
C THR A 161 -5.94 5.65 -10.41
N LYS A 162 -7.01 5.25 -11.11
CA LYS A 162 -7.24 5.60 -12.51
C LYS A 162 -7.52 7.10 -12.70
N ALA A 163 -8.27 7.70 -11.78
CA ALA A 163 -8.58 9.12 -11.82
C ALA A 163 -7.32 9.97 -11.58
N LEU A 164 -6.61 9.72 -10.47
CA LEU A 164 -5.41 10.47 -10.12
C LEU A 164 -4.31 10.33 -11.18
N ALA A 165 -4.15 9.14 -11.79
CA ALA A 165 -3.19 8.92 -12.86
C ALA A 165 -3.36 9.92 -14.01
N GLN A 166 -4.60 10.22 -14.40
CA GLN A 166 -4.88 11.19 -15.48
C GLN A 166 -4.57 12.63 -15.07
N GLU A 167 -4.80 12.97 -13.80
CA GLU A 167 -4.56 14.32 -13.28
C GLU A 167 -3.08 14.69 -13.26
N VAL A 168 -2.21 13.70 -12.89
CA VAL A 168 -0.80 13.98 -12.58
C VAL A 168 0.20 13.51 -13.64
N ALA A 169 -0.22 12.77 -14.66
CA ALA A 169 0.67 12.17 -15.67
C ALA A 169 1.56 13.21 -16.36
N ARG A 170 1.02 14.39 -16.68
CA ARG A 170 1.78 15.50 -17.31
C ARG A 170 2.92 16.04 -16.44
N ARG A 171 2.93 15.70 -15.17
CA ARG A 171 3.95 16.09 -14.19
C ARG A 171 5.00 15.00 -13.95
N GLY A 172 5.05 13.96 -14.78
CA GLY A 172 6.01 12.86 -14.62
C GLY A 172 5.69 11.95 -13.43
N ILE A 173 4.47 12.01 -12.89
CA ILE A 173 4.01 11.20 -11.78
C ILE A 173 3.19 10.04 -12.32
N THR A 174 3.49 8.81 -11.88
CA THR A 174 2.68 7.64 -12.20
C THR A 174 1.89 7.17 -10.98
N VAL A 175 0.68 6.70 -11.21
CA VAL A 175 -0.21 6.17 -10.18
C VAL A 175 -0.72 4.81 -10.63
N ASN A 176 -0.35 3.75 -9.91
CA ASN A 176 -0.73 2.38 -10.24
C ASN A 176 -1.26 1.64 -9.02
N ALA A 177 -1.99 0.57 -9.24
CA ALA A 177 -2.43 -0.32 -8.18
C ALA A 177 -1.86 -1.73 -8.37
N ILE A 178 -1.65 -2.41 -7.27
CA ILE A 178 -1.35 -3.85 -7.24
C ILE A 178 -2.53 -4.55 -6.58
N ALA A 179 -3.02 -5.61 -7.20
CA ALA A 179 -4.12 -6.42 -6.70
C ALA A 179 -3.61 -7.83 -6.33
N PRO A 180 -3.15 -8.04 -5.08
CA PRO A 180 -2.73 -9.35 -4.62
C PRO A 180 -3.92 -10.30 -4.49
N GLY A 181 -3.65 -11.59 -4.71
CA GLY A 181 -4.51 -12.68 -4.32
C GLY A 181 -4.24 -13.13 -2.88
N PHE A 182 -4.22 -14.45 -2.66
CA PHE A 182 -3.81 -15.02 -1.37
C PHE A 182 -2.29 -14.96 -1.23
N ILE A 183 -1.80 -14.16 -0.28
CA ILE A 183 -0.38 -13.98 0.04
C ILE A 183 -0.13 -14.46 1.47
N LYS A 184 0.94 -15.22 1.69
CA LYS A 184 1.33 -15.75 3.02
C LYS A 184 1.72 -14.60 3.95
N THR A 185 0.84 -14.24 4.86
CA THR A 185 1.02 -13.18 5.86
C THR A 185 0.15 -13.49 7.09
N ASP A 186 0.34 -12.76 8.18
CA ASP A 186 -0.53 -12.84 9.37
C ASP A 186 -2.03 -12.67 9.02
N MET A 187 -2.34 -11.91 7.96
CA MET A 187 -3.72 -11.68 7.52
C MET A 187 -4.38 -12.94 6.92
N THR A 188 -3.57 -13.88 6.43
CA THR A 188 -4.02 -15.17 5.87
C THR A 188 -3.71 -16.34 6.78
N GLU A 189 -3.12 -16.09 7.94
CA GLU A 189 -2.91 -17.10 8.97
C GLU A 189 -4.25 -17.67 9.44
N GLY A 190 -4.32 -18.98 9.57
CA GLY A 190 -5.56 -19.69 9.92
C GLY A 190 -6.52 -19.99 8.76
N LEU A 191 -6.24 -19.50 7.53
CA LEU A 191 -6.98 -19.94 6.35
C LEU A 191 -6.58 -21.36 5.95
N ASP A 192 -7.54 -22.16 5.48
CA ASP A 192 -7.27 -23.50 4.94
C ASP A 192 -6.53 -23.39 3.59
N GLU A 193 -5.19 -23.25 3.66
CA GLU A 193 -4.34 -23.19 2.47
C GLU A 193 -4.49 -24.42 1.60
N ALA A 194 -4.68 -25.61 2.18
CA ALA A 194 -4.79 -26.87 1.44
C ALA A 194 -5.99 -26.90 0.50
N THR A 195 -7.10 -26.29 0.91
CA THR A 195 -8.30 -26.16 0.10
C THR A 195 -8.22 -24.95 -0.82
N LEU A 196 -7.81 -23.79 -0.31
CA LEU A 196 -7.83 -22.54 -1.09
C LEU A 196 -6.83 -22.54 -2.24
N LYS A 197 -5.65 -23.14 -2.09
CA LYS A 197 -4.67 -23.21 -3.19
C LYS A 197 -5.21 -23.94 -4.42
N LYS A 198 -6.16 -24.89 -4.26
CA LYS A 198 -6.79 -25.60 -5.38
C LYS A 198 -7.63 -24.69 -6.27
N THR A 199 -8.06 -23.54 -5.75
CA THR A 199 -8.81 -22.53 -6.51
C THR A 199 -7.89 -21.58 -7.29
N ILE A 200 -6.57 -21.65 -7.03
CA ILE A 200 -5.55 -20.81 -7.66
C ILE A 200 -4.89 -21.62 -8.78
N PRO A 201 -4.88 -21.17 -10.03
CA PRO A 201 -4.21 -21.88 -11.12
C PRO A 201 -2.74 -22.22 -10.85
N ALA A 202 -1.99 -21.32 -10.20
CA ALA A 202 -0.61 -21.55 -9.77
C ALA A 202 -0.48 -22.57 -8.61
N ASN A 203 -1.60 -23.06 -8.05
CA ASN A 203 -1.71 -24.05 -6.97
C ASN A 203 -0.91 -23.74 -5.71
N ARG A 204 -0.71 -22.47 -5.38
CA ARG A 204 -0.04 -22.00 -4.17
C ARG A 204 -0.49 -20.59 -3.80
N PHE A 205 -0.28 -20.21 -2.55
CA PHE A 205 -0.29 -18.80 -2.17
C PHE A 205 0.96 -18.11 -2.71
N GLY A 206 0.85 -16.82 -3.00
CA GLY A 206 2.00 -15.96 -3.27
C GLY A 206 2.77 -15.62 -1.99
N THR A 207 3.93 -14.99 -2.15
CA THR A 207 4.74 -14.48 -1.04
C THR A 207 4.73 -12.94 -0.99
N PRO A 208 5.00 -12.34 0.18
CA PRO A 208 5.15 -10.90 0.29
C PRO A 208 6.22 -10.33 -0.66
N GLU A 209 7.29 -11.09 -0.91
CA GLU A 209 8.40 -10.70 -1.78
C GLU A 209 7.96 -10.61 -3.25
N GLU A 210 7.08 -11.51 -3.71
CA GLU A 210 6.53 -11.44 -5.08
C GLU A 210 5.74 -10.15 -5.30
N VAL A 211 5.02 -9.69 -4.28
CA VAL A 211 4.32 -8.39 -4.31
C VAL A 211 5.32 -7.23 -4.26
N ALA A 212 6.34 -7.32 -3.38
CA ALA A 212 7.36 -6.28 -3.23
C ALA A 212 8.19 -6.07 -4.50
N HIS A 213 8.45 -7.12 -5.28
CA HIS A 213 9.14 -7.03 -6.58
C HIS A 213 8.33 -6.19 -7.58
N ALA A 214 7.01 -6.39 -7.64
CA ALA A 214 6.15 -5.59 -8.53
C ALA A 214 6.07 -4.12 -8.07
N VAL A 215 6.05 -3.87 -6.74
CA VAL A 215 6.12 -2.51 -6.19
C VAL A 215 7.42 -1.83 -6.61
N ALA A 216 8.57 -2.50 -6.45
CA ALA A 216 9.88 -1.94 -6.81
C ALA A 216 9.98 -1.64 -8.31
N PHE A 217 9.46 -2.51 -9.17
CA PHE A 217 9.37 -2.25 -10.60
C PHE A 217 8.55 -0.98 -10.90
N LEU A 218 7.35 -0.86 -10.33
CA LEU A 218 6.51 0.33 -10.54
C LEU A 218 7.11 1.61 -9.93
N ALA A 219 7.94 1.49 -8.90
CA ALA A 219 8.66 2.60 -8.30
C ALA A 219 9.86 3.08 -9.14
N SER A 220 10.36 2.25 -10.04
CA SER A 220 11.54 2.56 -10.86
C SER A 220 11.27 3.61 -11.92
N ALA A 221 12.33 4.16 -12.49
CA ALA A 221 12.27 5.05 -13.65
C ALA A 221 11.76 4.32 -14.91
N ASP A 222 12.05 3.02 -15.04
CA ASP A 222 11.70 2.19 -16.21
C ASP A 222 10.18 2.00 -16.36
N ALA A 223 9.43 2.13 -15.25
CA ALA A 223 7.97 2.11 -15.26
C ALA A 223 7.31 3.47 -15.59
N GLY A 224 8.08 4.45 -16.07
CA GLY A 224 7.62 5.83 -16.27
C GLY A 224 6.47 6.01 -17.26
N TYR A 225 6.18 5.02 -18.12
CA TYR A 225 5.04 5.05 -19.05
C TYR A 225 3.87 4.16 -18.62
N ILE A 226 3.98 3.53 -17.44
CA ILE A 226 2.91 2.71 -16.83
C ILE A 226 2.18 3.56 -15.79
N THR A 227 0.93 3.97 -16.09
CA THR A 227 0.10 4.74 -15.16
C THR A 227 -1.38 4.39 -15.34
N GLY A 228 -2.15 4.45 -14.27
CA GLY A 228 -3.58 4.06 -14.25
C GLY A 228 -3.83 2.56 -14.31
N ASN A 229 -2.78 1.73 -14.20
CA ASN A 229 -2.86 0.28 -14.33
C ASN A 229 -3.17 -0.40 -12.99
N VAL A 230 -3.77 -1.59 -13.08
CA VAL A 230 -3.96 -2.51 -11.95
C VAL A 230 -3.23 -3.82 -12.28
N ILE A 231 -2.12 -4.07 -11.59
CA ILE A 231 -1.33 -5.29 -11.80
C ILE A 231 -1.80 -6.37 -10.83
N SER A 232 -2.30 -7.47 -11.36
CA SER A 232 -2.72 -8.63 -10.58
C SER A 232 -1.53 -9.50 -10.21
N ILE A 233 -1.34 -9.76 -8.90
CA ILE A 233 -0.35 -10.68 -8.34
C ILE A 233 -1.11 -11.78 -7.59
N ASN A 234 -1.75 -12.68 -8.33
CA ASN A 234 -2.77 -13.57 -7.76
C ASN A 234 -2.69 -15.04 -8.24
N GLY A 235 -1.62 -15.42 -8.97
CA GLY A 235 -1.44 -16.78 -9.47
C GLY A 235 -2.51 -17.25 -10.47
N GLY A 236 -3.19 -16.31 -11.14
CA GLY A 236 -4.29 -16.60 -12.09
C GLY A 236 -5.66 -16.77 -11.42
N LEU A 237 -5.80 -16.48 -10.12
CA LEU A 237 -7.07 -16.58 -9.38
C LEU A 237 -8.18 -15.70 -10.01
N TYR A 238 -7.78 -14.62 -10.64
CA TYR A 238 -8.65 -13.71 -11.38
C TYR A 238 -7.84 -13.06 -12.53
N THR A 239 -8.38 -13.16 -13.75
CA THR A 239 -7.79 -12.63 -14.98
C THR A 239 -8.80 -11.75 -15.72
#